data_f3f3b6ed56852078e20ae0a42ccdc495
#
_entry.id   f3f3b6ed56852078e20ae0a42ccdc495
#
_cell.length_a   1.000
_cell.length_b   1.000
_cell.length_c   1.000
_cell.angle_alpha   90.00
_cell.angle_beta   90.00
_cell.angle_gamma   90.00
#
_symmetry.space_group_name_H-M   'P 1'
#
loop_
_entity.id
_entity.type
_entity.pdbx_description
1 polymer ?
#
loop_
_entity_poly.entity_id
_entity_poly.type
_entity_poly.pdbx_seq_one_letter_code
_entity_poly.pdbx_strand_id
1 'polypeptide(L)'
;MYYNLQHQTPNTKHQTCPTYNLTLVKLSMHGLLSHYNSFLQQIRQNFSKFIGLAFLSRQIVFVLMVFVLQSISFSNYALTTKTTNIIKGSAPYLTLDDGVSKITSTEELLAIKLPNGTVITPQNDVSSITNPIELPDKKNTYASVQTIVPLPISGNNQFPVINMTDLLAAPYNYFADDDGDGFDDSDLITATATGDIKIKWEARNPAVADINAKNAFIDITSKVKSHPDAIPDLCDGIHKITISASDSELTTPYGDPNTNHFQEGSHSYYLTPKLDPKVCYAQPNLYPDNASLAGRDYEIDGILWDAAQIESDHDYGVYRGYPSKGIKVLRATNSGNYQGETSITKNNFPTTGSHGLYFYLLFGGITPEAVLAANGSTIQSIEGGNVNLSLSVSKTTEWEHNEHGPSPYGLAEPAIKVTLVGPRYNSADKSFRPMTFRLYADSNKSTLIYEFKLMRWFIANPEIFFNKEHGFPSSDVNKEMLSYQSKARDYCKSLGSGYRLPDVNDFTNINGYGMYARRQLSYQENGKWIGGIANEWGCMPMSEDDSDASCPSYRSTDWKAYDYWTNNVATNTARPKDEGKPFLFDPDGVIEILQSILWPIRAACVTP
;
A
#
# COMPACT_ATOMS: atom_id res chain seq x y z
N MET A 1 19.59 -40.66 1.36
CA MET A 1 19.34 -40.94 -0.04
C MET A 1 19.85 -39.73 -0.82
N TYR A 2 21.02 -39.86 -1.40
CA TYR A 2 21.67 -38.80 -2.20
C TYR A 2 21.17 -38.95 -3.63
N TYR A 3 20.61 -37.90 -4.22
CA TYR A 3 20.37 -37.82 -5.66
C TYR A 3 21.47 -36.96 -6.28
N ASN A 4 22.31 -37.59 -7.09
CA ASN A 4 23.25 -36.96 -8.02
C ASN A 4 22.43 -36.30 -9.17
N LEU A 5 22.48 -35.00 -9.28
CA LEU A 5 22.10 -34.29 -10.49
C LEU A 5 23.35 -34.13 -11.37
N GLN A 6 23.43 -34.90 -12.42
CA GLN A 6 24.38 -34.67 -13.51
C GLN A 6 23.93 -33.43 -14.30
N HIS A 7 24.75 -32.39 -14.28
CA HIS A 7 24.68 -31.29 -15.21
C HIS A 7 25.02 -31.80 -16.61
N GLN A 8 24.04 -31.80 -17.51
CA GLN A 8 24.28 -31.85 -18.94
C GLN A 8 24.51 -30.43 -19.43
N THR A 9 25.75 -30.12 -19.78
CA THR A 9 26.11 -28.91 -20.52
C THR A 9 25.59 -29.05 -21.97
N PRO A 10 24.94 -28.03 -22.54
CA PRO A 10 24.63 -28.03 -23.97
C PRO A 10 25.91 -27.96 -24.80
N ASN A 11 26.05 -28.88 -25.72
CA ASN A 11 27.07 -28.82 -26.78
C ASN A 11 26.84 -27.59 -27.66
N THR A 12 27.55 -26.53 -27.38
CA THR A 12 27.74 -25.45 -28.36
C THR A 12 28.67 -25.96 -29.46
N LYS A 13 28.11 -26.20 -30.62
CA LYS A 13 28.87 -26.38 -31.85
C LYS A 13 29.57 -25.06 -32.13
N HIS A 14 30.90 -25.02 -31.92
CA HIS A 14 31.76 -24.01 -32.49
C HIS A 14 31.61 -24.08 -34.01
N GLN A 15 30.94 -23.13 -34.59
CA GLN A 15 31.11 -22.80 -35.99
C GLN A 15 32.42 -22.03 -36.06
N THR A 16 33.46 -22.75 -36.51
CA THR A 16 34.71 -22.13 -36.90
C THR A 16 34.45 -21.18 -38.04
N CYS A 17 34.66 -19.89 -37.81
CA CYS A 17 34.78 -18.91 -38.87
C CYS A 17 35.80 -19.39 -39.91
N PRO A 18 35.50 -19.33 -41.22
CA PRO A 18 36.44 -19.71 -42.24
C PRO A 18 37.60 -18.71 -42.25
N THR A 19 38.78 -19.24 -41.99
CA THR A 19 40.03 -18.52 -42.18
C THR A 19 40.20 -18.18 -43.66
N TYR A 20 39.68 -17.06 -44.08
CA TYR A 20 39.98 -16.49 -45.38
C TYR A 20 40.98 -15.35 -45.21
N ASN A 21 42.11 -15.49 -45.95
CA ASN A 21 43.00 -14.41 -46.36
C ASN A 21 44.37 -14.20 -45.70
N LEU A 22 44.99 -15.20 -45.09
CA LEU A 22 46.43 -15.08 -44.85
C LEU A 22 47.34 -15.50 -46.08
N THR A 23 46.76 -16.13 -47.10
CA THR A 23 47.50 -16.58 -48.26
C THR A 23 47.68 -15.50 -49.38
N LEU A 24 46.77 -14.54 -49.46
CA LEU A 24 46.86 -13.46 -50.48
C LEU A 24 47.86 -12.38 -50.12
N VAL A 25 48.10 -12.09 -48.85
CA VAL A 25 49.10 -11.08 -48.42
C VAL A 25 50.54 -11.59 -48.64
N LYS A 26 50.80 -12.90 -48.52
CA LYS A 26 52.16 -13.46 -48.82
C LYS A 26 52.52 -13.46 -50.27
N LEU A 27 51.59 -13.62 -51.19
CA LEU A 27 51.90 -13.55 -52.66
C LEU A 27 52.17 -12.12 -53.15
N SER A 28 51.55 -11.11 -52.55
CA SER A 28 51.79 -9.71 -52.89
C SER A 28 53.21 -9.23 -52.49
N MET A 29 53.73 -9.65 -51.34
CA MET A 29 55.05 -9.25 -50.87
C MET A 29 56.20 -9.88 -51.70
N HIS A 30 56.05 -11.12 -52.18
CA HIS A 30 57.05 -11.77 -52.98
C HIS A 30 57.16 -11.11 -54.38
N GLY A 31 56.11 -10.64 -54.99
CA GLY A 31 56.09 -9.92 -56.25
C GLY A 31 56.83 -8.56 -56.17
N LEU A 32 56.64 -7.81 -55.14
CA LEU A 32 57.28 -6.52 -54.89
C LEU A 32 58.78 -6.66 -54.59
N LEU A 33 59.24 -7.68 -53.92
CA LEU A 33 60.63 -7.94 -53.65
C LEU A 33 61.38 -8.38 -54.89
N SER A 34 60.78 -9.09 -55.86
CA SER A 34 61.41 -9.49 -57.11
C SER A 34 61.60 -8.29 -58.03
N HIS A 35 60.66 -7.37 -58.15
CA HIS A 35 60.80 -6.14 -58.93
C HIS A 35 61.82 -5.16 -58.32
N TYR A 36 61.94 -5.11 -57.03
CA TYR A 36 62.90 -4.26 -56.32
C TYR A 36 64.33 -4.75 -56.55
N ASN A 37 64.61 -6.05 -56.58
CA ASN A 37 65.91 -6.64 -56.86
C ASN A 37 66.31 -6.48 -58.32
N SER A 38 65.36 -6.57 -59.25
CA SER A 38 65.68 -6.33 -60.69
C SER A 38 65.99 -4.85 -60.97
N PHE A 39 65.34 -3.93 -60.32
CA PHE A 39 65.59 -2.49 -60.40
C PHE A 39 66.96 -2.11 -59.80
N LEU A 40 67.36 -2.70 -58.70
CA LEU A 40 68.67 -2.49 -58.10
C LEU A 40 69.80 -3.08 -58.95
N GLN A 41 69.63 -4.20 -59.68
CA GLN A 41 70.58 -4.73 -60.59
C GLN A 41 70.75 -3.83 -61.82
N GLN A 42 69.68 -3.23 -62.34
CA GLN A 42 69.76 -2.27 -63.47
C GLN A 42 70.47 -0.98 -63.08
N ILE A 43 70.32 -0.50 -61.90
CA ILE A 43 71.03 0.67 -61.36
C ILE A 43 72.51 0.33 -61.19
N ARG A 44 72.86 -0.86 -60.72
CA ARG A 44 74.25 -1.28 -60.55
C ARG A 44 75.02 -1.40 -61.91
N GLN A 45 74.38 -1.87 -62.95
CA GLN A 45 74.98 -1.96 -64.29
C GLN A 45 75.14 -0.60 -64.94
N ASN A 46 74.29 0.36 -64.72
CA ASN A 46 74.40 1.71 -65.26
C ASN A 46 75.42 2.58 -64.50
N PHE A 47 75.62 2.32 -63.19
CA PHE A 47 76.60 3.06 -62.38
C PHE A 47 78.06 2.69 -62.74
N SER A 48 78.34 1.48 -63.26
CA SER A 48 79.71 1.09 -63.71
C SER A 48 80.14 1.76 -64.98
N LYS A 49 79.29 2.37 -65.80
CA LYS A 49 79.60 3.13 -67.02
C LYS A 49 79.77 4.63 -66.82
N PHE A 50 79.54 5.15 -65.61
CA PHE A 50 79.63 6.59 -65.32
C PHE A 50 80.80 6.97 -64.41
N ILE A 51 81.71 6.04 -64.08
CA ILE A 51 82.94 6.37 -63.36
C ILE A 51 83.99 6.80 -64.39
N GLY A 52 83.84 7.98 -64.94
CA GLY A 52 84.75 8.58 -65.89
C GLY A 52 84.65 10.09 -66.02
N LEU A 53 84.19 10.83 -65.07
CA LEU A 53 84.34 12.27 -64.98
C LEU A 53 84.29 12.78 -63.53
N ALA A 54 85.47 13.19 -63.10
CA ALA A 54 85.80 14.35 -62.31
C ALA A 54 84.95 14.72 -61.08
N PHE A 55 85.56 14.62 -59.88
CA PHE A 55 85.52 15.56 -58.78
C PHE A 55 84.18 16.29 -58.51
N LEU A 56 83.18 15.57 -58.00
CA LEU A 56 82.16 16.19 -57.21
C LEU A 56 82.59 16.12 -55.76
N SER A 57 82.73 17.28 -55.14
CA SER A 57 83.15 17.38 -53.75
C SER A 57 82.23 16.56 -52.83
N ARG A 58 82.80 15.95 -51.82
CA ARG A 58 82.11 15.11 -50.79
C ARG A 58 80.85 15.77 -50.21
N GLN A 59 80.77 17.07 -50.27
CA GLN A 59 79.64 17.86 -49.81
C GLN A 59 78.41 17.80 -50.73
N ILE A 60 78.62 17.74 -52.07
CA ILE A 60 77.52 17.67 -53.05
C ILE A 60 76.84 16.29 -53.00
N VAL A 61 77.63 15.22 -52.81
CA VAL A 61 77.10 13.87 -52.62
C VAL A 61 76.29 13.78 -51.33
N PHE A 62 76.74 14.45 -50.25
CA PHE A 62 76.00 14.48 -48.99
C PHE A 62 74.68 15.28 -49.11
N VAL A 63 74.72 16.41 -49.84
CA VAL A 63 73.50 17.21 -50.04
C VAL A 63 72.50 16.47 -50.94
N LEU A 64 72.96 15.78 -51.97
CA LEU A 64 72.08 14.93 -52.79
C LEU A 64 71.51 13.74 -52.03
N MET A 65 72.29 13.14 -51.11
CA MET A 65 71.80 12.05 -50.25
C MET A 65 70.77 12.55 -49.26
N VAL A 66 70.92 13.76 -48.69
CA VAL A 66 69.97 14.39 -47.85
C VAL A 66 68.69 14.77 -48.59
N PHE A 67 68.81 15.25 -49.85
CA PHE A 67 67.68 15.55 -50.71
C PHE A 67 66.89 14.28 -51.09
N VAL A 68 67.59 13.18 -51.38
CA VAL A 68 66.92 11.89 -51.64
C VAL A 68 66.27 11.32 -50.39
N LEU A 69 66.88 11.50 -49.23
CA LEU A 69 66.29 11.10 -47.97
C LEU A 69 65.08 11.97 -47.57
N GLN A 70 65.10 13.27 -47.95
CA GLN A 70 63.94 14.15 -47.68
C GLN A 70 62.81 13.95 -48.70
N SER A 71 63.07 13.44 -49.89
CA SER A 71 62.02 13.10 -50.86
C SER A 71 61.37 11.76 -50.62
N ILE A 72 61.88 10.97 -49.69
CA ILE A 72 61.18 9.81 -49.13
C ILE A 72 60.43 10.29 -47.89
N SER A 73 59.57 11.29 -47.99
CA SER A 73 58.46 11.49 -47.09
C SER A 73 57.56 10.28 -47.31
N PHE A 74 57.66 9.31 -46.45
CA PHE A 74 56.56 8.37 -46.29
C PHE A 74 55.36 9.19 -45.81
N SER A 75 54.57 9.65 -46.77
CA SER A 75 53.18 9.97 -46.44
C SER A 75 52.64 8.69 -45.84
N ASN A 76 52.53 8.67 -44.52
CA ASN A 76 51.71 7.72 -43.87
C ASN A 76 50.27 8.04 -44.33
N TYR A 77 49.95 7.59 -45.53
CA TYR A 77 48.57 7.36 -45.85
C TYR A 77 48.15 6.21 -44.86
N ALA A 78 47.59 6.57 -43.73
CA ALA A 78 46.71 5.67 -43.12
C ALA A 78 45.73 5.25 -44.22
N LEU A 79 45.86 4.01 -44.69
CA LEU A 79 44.88 3.41 -45.56
C LEU A 79 43.57 3.41 -44.71
N THR A 80 42.84 4.49 -44.78
CA THR A 80 41.43 4.39 -44.56
C THR A 80 40.92 3.60 -45.76
N THR A 81 40.92 2.29 -45.64
CA THR A 81 40.12 1.44 -46.51
C THR A 81 38.69 1.78 -46.18
N LYS A 82 38.16 2.78 -46.88
CA LYS A 82 36.75 2.93 -47.02
C LYS A 82 36.30 1.70 -47.79
N THR A 83 35.86 0.67 -47.07
CA THR A 83 35.21 -0.46 -47.72
C THR A 83 34.01 0.12 -48.44
N THR A 84 33.92 -0.03 -49.76
CA THR A 84 32.76 0.35 -50.56
C THR A 84 31.52 -0.51 -50.23
N ASN A 85 31.70 -1.55 -49.47
CA ASN A 85 30.62 -2.35 -48.90
C ASN A 85 30.39 -1.92 -47.44
N ILE A 86 29.33 -1.20 -47.23
CA ILE A 86 28.77 -0.96 -45.89
C ILE A 86 28.46 -2.33 -45.30
N ILE A 87 29.05 -2.67 -44.16
CA ILE A 87 28.67 -3.86 -43.42
C ILE A 87 27.26 -3.59 -42.95
N LYS A 88 26.29 -4.26 -43.57
CA LYS A 88 24.90 -4.17 -43.10
C LYS A 88 24.79 -4.99 -41.84
N GLY A 89 24.64 -4.31 -40.75
CA GLY A 89 24.37 -4.86 -39.43
C GLY A 89 22.90 -4.78 -39.03
N SER A 90 22.63 -5.04 -37.81
CA SER A 90 21.34 -4.78 -37.14
C SER A 90 21.50 -3.68 -36.10
N ALA A 91 20.45 -2.87 -35.89
CA ALA A 91 20.48 -1.91 -34.81
C ALA A 91 20.52 -2.64 -33.45
N PRO A 92 21.29 -2.14 -32.49
CA PRO A 92 21.30 -2.69 -31.14
C PRO A 92 19.93 -2.54 -30.49
N TYR A 93 19.59 -3.46 -29.57
CA TYR A 93 18.31 -3.45 -28.89
C TYR A 93 18.44 -3.83 -27.41
N LEU A 94 17.38 -3.55 -26.63
CA LEU A 94 17.23 -4.06 -25.28
C LEU A 94 16.36 -5.32 -25.29
N THR A 95 16.54 -6.18 -24.29
CA THR A 95 15.75 -7.39 -24.10
C THR A 95 15.63 -7.72 -22.62
N LEU A 96 14.50 -8.28 -22.20
CA LEU A 96 14.24 -8.76 -20.83
C LEU A 96 14.34 -10.28 -20.71
N ASP A 97 14.57 -11.00 -21.83
CA ASP A 97 14.47 -12.45 -21.94
C ASP A 97 15.51 -13.04 -22.90
N ASP A 98 16.76 -12.58 -22.77
CA ASP A 98 17.93 -13.06 -23.50
C ASP A 98 17.75 -13.05 -25.04
N GLY A 99 17.16 -11.98 -25.57
CA GLY A 99 17.01 -11.77 -27.01
C GLY A 99 15.76 -12.39 -27.64
N VAL A 100 14.88 -13.02 -26.86
CA VAL A 100 13.62 -13.56 -27.38
C VAL A 100 12.66 -12.43 -27.76
N SER A 101 12.54 -11.42 -26.92
CA SER A 101 11.77 -10.21 -27.20
C SER A 101 12.72 -9.03 -27.39
N LYS A 102 12.67 -8.38 -28.56
CA LYS A 102 13.48 -7.20 -28.88
C LYS A 102 12.71 -5.94 -28.53
N ILE A 103 13.36 -5.01 -27.85
CA ILE A 103 12.88 -3.67 -27.56
C ILE A 103 13.64 -2.71 -28.47
N THR A 104 12.99 -2.28 -29.54
CA THR A 104 13.57 -1.47 -30.63
C THR A 104 12.83 -0.14 -30.83
N SER A 105 11.72 0.06 -30.15
CA SER A 105 10.87 1.25 -30.27
C SER A 105 10.50 1.82 -28.89
N THR A 106 10.10 3.09 -28.86
CA THR A 106 9.61 3.74 -27.65
C THR A 106 8.37 3.03 -27.09
N GLU A 107 7.49 2.54 -27.94
CA GLU A 107 6.30 1.79 -27.53
C GLU A 107 6.66 0.50 -26.80
N GLU A 108 7.68 -0.20 -27.26
CA GLU A 108 8.17 -1.42 -26.60
C GLU A 108 8.93 -1.07 -25.31
N LEU A 109 9.67 0.04 -25.29
CA LEU A 109 10.36 0.53 -24.10
C LEU A 109 9.38 0.90 -22.97
N LEU A 110 8.20 1.42 -23.32
CA LEU A 110 7.14 1.78 -22.38
C LEU A 110 6.18 0.63 -22.07
N ALA A 111 6.40 -0.58 -22.63
CA ALA A 111 5.52 -1.73 -22.44
C ALA A 111 5.58 -2.32 -21.03
N ILE A 112 4.51 -2.98 -20.65
CA ILE A 112 4.46 -3.88 -19.49
C ILE A 112 4.30 -5.33 -19.96
N LYS A 113 4.92 -6.27 -19.23
CA LYS A 113 4.74 -7.71 -19.45
C LYS A 113 4.07 -8.31 -18.23
N LEU A 114 2.91 -8.89 -18.44
CA LEU A 114 2.13 -9.57 -17.40
C LEU A 114 2.73 -10.95 -17.08
N PRO A 115 2.44 -11.51 -15.88
CA PRO A 115 2.98 -12.81 -15.44
C PRO A 115 2.65 -13.98 -16.36
N ASN A 116 1.59 -13.90 -17.16
CA ASN A 116 1.21 -14.90 -18.15
C ASN A 116 1.97 -14.75 -19.49
N GLY A 117 2.93 -13.82 -19.57
CA GLY A 117 3.70 -13.54 -20.78
C GLY A 117 3.06 -12.54 -21.74
N THR A 118 1.85 -12.06 -21.49
CA THR A 118 1.20 -11.04 -22.33
C THR A 118 1.95 -9.72 -22.24
N VAL A 119 2.35 -9.17 -23.37
CA VAL A 119 2.97 -7.85 -23.50
C VAL A 119 1.91 -6.83 -23.91
N ILE A 120 1.83 -5.74 -23.16
CA ILE A 120 0.92 -4.62 -23.42
C ILE A 120 1.76 -3.38 -23.67
N THR A 121 1.64 -2.84 -24.89
CA THR A 121 2.29 -1.62 -25.33
C THR A 121 1.32 -0.45 -25.30
N PRO A 122 1.77 0.81 -25.36
CA PRO A 122 0.89 1.97 -25.49
C PRO A 122 -0.13 1.85 -26.62
N GLN A 123 0.22 1.18 -27.73
CA GLN A 123 -0.64 1.05 -28.91
C GLN A 123 -1.79 0.05 -28.72
N ASN A 124 -1.57 -1.02 -27.94
CA ASN A 124 -2.60 -2.06 -27.73
C ASN A 124 -3.26 -1.96 -26.36
N ASP A 125 -2.88 -0.98 -25.53
CA ASP A 125 -3.50 -0.75 -24.24
C ASP A 125 -4.90 -0.17 -24.38
N VAL A 126 -5.87 -0.85 -23.77
CA VAL A 126 -7.27 -0.42 -23.67
C VAL A 126 -7.69 -0.21 -22.20
N SER A 127 -6.70 -0.20 -21.31
CA SER A 127 -6.97 -0.07 -19.88
C SER A 127 -7.45 1.33 -19.50
N SER A 128 -8.30 1.36 -18.52
CA SER A 128 -8.81 2.60 -17.93
C SER A 128 -9.24 2.36 -16.48
N ILE A 129 -9.62 3.42 -15.79
CA ILE A 129 -10.20 3.31 -14.43
C ILE A 129 -11.44 2.42 -14.41
N THR A 130 -12.26 2.45 -15.49
CA THR A 130 -13.48 1.65 -15.58
C THR A 130 -13.26 0.28 -16.21
N ASN A 131 -12.11 0.06 -16.83
CA ASN A 131 -11.73 -1.18 -17.47
C ASN A 131 -10.25 -1.47 -17.21
N PRO A 132 -9.85 -1.74 -15.95
CA PRO A 132 -8.45 -2.04 -15.64
C PRO A 132 -8.06 -3.42 -16.16
N ILE A 133 -6.78 -3.62 -16.44
CA ILE A 133 -6.17 -4.92 -16.69
C ILE A 133 -6.23 -5.74 -15.41
N GLU A 134 -6.95 -6.86 -15.42
CA GLU A 134 -6.92 -7.81 -14.31
C GLU A 134 -5.65 -8.66 -14.34
N LEU A 135 -4.91 -8.72 -13.24
CA LEU A 135 -3.76 -9.61 -13.11
C LEU A 135 -4.19 -11.08 -13.24
N PRO A 136 -3.40 -11.94 -13.91
CA PRO A 136 -3.84 -13.29 -14.27
C PRO A 136 -4.10 -14.22 -13.07
N ASP A 137 -3.41 -14.05 -11.96
CA ASP A 137 -3.49 -14.95 -10.80
C ASP A 137 -3.62 -14.16 -9.49
N LYS A 138 -4.30 -14.76 -8.50
CA LYS A 138 -4.51 -14.20 -7.16
C LYS A 138 -3.20 -13.99 -6.37
N LYS A 139 -2.12 -14.64 -6.77
CA LYS A 139 -0.80 -14.54 -6.13
C LYS A 139 0.14 -13.56 -6.81
N ASN A 140 -0.31 -12.91 -7.88
CA ASN A 140 0.54 -11.94 -8.55
C ASN A 140 0.85 -10.76 -7.64
N THR A 141 2.13 -10.43 -7.59
CA THR A 141 2.71 -9.36 -6.77
C THR A 141 3.02 -8.13 -7.63
N TYR A 142 3.44 -7.03 -7.03
CA TYR A 142 3.96 -5.90 -7.79
C TYR A 142 5.12 -6.34 -8.71
N ALA A 143 6.02 -7.20 -8.21
CA ALA A 143 7.14 -7.74 -8.97
C ALA A 143 6.72 -8.66 -10.13
N SER A 144 5.50 -9.17 -10.13
CA SER A 144 4.99 -10.00 -11.22
C SER A 144 4.72 -9.19 -12.49
N VAL A 145 4.58 -7.87 -12.40
CA VAL A 145 4.42 -6.98 -13.56
C VAL A 145 5.80 -6.49 -13.97
N GLN A 146 6.32 -7.04 -15.07
CA GLN A 146 7.64 -6.68 -15.55
C GLN A 146 7.58 -5.41 -16.40
N THR A 147 8.57 -4.55 -16.23
CA THR A 147 8.82 -3.35 -17.01
C THR A 147 10.32 -3.26 -17.29
N ILE A 148 10.71 -2.37 -18.19
CA ILE A 148 12.13 -2.11 -18.47
C ILE A 148 12.87 -1.56 -17.23
N VAL A 149 12.17 -0.88 -16.32
CA VAL A 149 12.74 -0.44 -15.04
C VAL A 149 12.60 -1.59 -14.04
N PRO A 150 13.69 -2.28 -13.70
CA PRO A 150 13.63 -3.43 -12.80
C PRO A 150 13.33 -2.99 -11.38
N LEU A 151 12.57 -3.81 -10.68
CA LEU A 151 12.39 -3.64 -9.23
C LEU A 151 13.71 -3.87 -8.49
N PRO A 152 13.88 -3.30 -7.29
CA PRO A 152 15.12 -3.41 -6.54
C PRO A 152 15.49 -4.86 -6.29
N ILE A 153 16.68 -5.24 -6.79
CA ILE A 153 17.38 -6.45 -6.37
C ILE A 153 18.20 -6.09 -5.12
N SER A 154 18.38 -7.00 -4.20
CA SER A 154 19.16 -6.77 -2.97
C SER A 154 20.50 -6.10 -3.28
N GLY A 155 20.68 -4.88 -2.79
CA GLY A 155 21.90 -4.08 -2.98
C GLY A 155 21.88 -3.08 -4.13
N ASN A 156 20.92 -3.13 -5.06
CA ASN A 156 20.77 -2.15 -6.13
C ASN A 156 19.54 -1.27 -5.93
N ASN A 157 19.72 0.04 -5.88
CA ASN A 157 18.72 0.98 -5.37
C ASN A 157 18.28 2.04 -6.40
N GLN A 158 18.41 1.76 -7.69
CA GLN A 158 18.10 2.75 -8.72
C GLN A 158 16.59 2.97 -8.97
N PHE A 159 15.75 1.95 -8.67
CA PHE A 159 14.29 2.15 -8.75
C PHE A 159 13.86 3.39 -7.94
N PRO A 160 13.03 4.29 -8.42
CA PRO A 160 12.17 4.17 -9.61
C PRO A 160 12.70 4.84 -10.88
N VAL A 161 13.95 5.27 -10.91
CA VAL A 161 14.61 5.88 -12.07
C VAL A 161 15.87 5.10 -12.39
N ILE A 162 16.10 4.78 -13.65
CA ILE A 162 17.30 4.11 -14.12
C ILE A 162 17.85 4.79 -15.35
N ASN A 163 19.18 4.94 -15.40
CA ASN A 163 19.86 5.36 -16.63
C ASN A 163 19.88 4.18 -17.60
N MET A 164 19.65 4.44 -18.87
CA MET A 164 19.68 3.39 -19.89
C MET A 164 21.04 2.70 -19.96
N THR A 165 22.14 3.43 -19.71
CA THR A 165 23.50 2.86 -19.62
C THR A 165 23.62 1.75 -18.58
N ASP A 166 22.94 1.89 -17.44
CA ASP A 166 23.01 0.89 -16.37
C ASP A 166 22.29 -0.41 -16.71
N LEU A 167 21.36 -0.38 -17.67
CA LEU A 167 20.65 -1.57 -18.15
C LEU A 167 21.53 -2.49 -18.99
N LEU A 168 22.61 -1.97 -19.60
CA LEU A 168 23.43 -2.72 -20.55
C LEU A 168 24.22 -3.84 -19.89
N ALA A 169 24.75 -3.61 -18.70
CA ALA A 169 25.64 -4.51 -17.98
C ALA A 169 25.00 -5.12 -16.72
N ALA A 170 25.77 -5.95 -16.03
CA ALA A 170 25.35 -6.53 -14.77
C ALA A 170 24.93 -5.44 -13.75
N PRO A 171 23.88 -5.68 -12.97
CA PRO A 171 23.17 -6.96 -12.80
C PRO A 171 22.04 -7.22 -13.81
N TYR A 172 21.75 -6.29 -14.71
CA TYR A 172 20.57 -6.36 -15.59
C TYR A 172 20.86 -7.12 -16.89
N ASN A 173 21.97 -6.79 -17.58
CA ASN A 173 22.37 -7.42 -18.84
C ASN A 173 21.26 -7.40 -19.91
N TYR A 174 20.56 -6.25 -20.04
CA TYR A 174 19.45 -6.12 -21.01
C TYR A 174 19.90 -5.77 -22.42
N PHE A 175 21.20 -5.56 -22.62
CA PHE A 175 21.76 -5.30 -23.94
C PHE A 175 21.82 -6.59 -24.79
N ALA A 176 21.40 -6.49 -26.01
CA ALA A 176 21.62 -7.53 -27.03
C ALA A 176 21.85 -6.92 -28.42
N ASP A 177 22.58 -7.67 -29.22
CA ASP A 177 22.98 -7.27 -30.56
C ASP A 177 23.15 -8.53 -31.42
N ASP A 178 22.51 -8.55 -32.62
CA ASP A 178 22.47 -9.74 -33.46
C ASP A 178 23.73 -9.93 -34.30
N ASP A 179 24.48 -8.86 -34.57
CA ASP A 179 25.71 -8.90 -35.38
C ASP A 179 27.00 -8.86 -34.54
N GLY A 180 26.87 -8.63 -33.24
CA GLY A 180 27.92 -8.77 -32.24
C GLY A 180 28.90 -7.58 -32.22
N ASP A 181 28.58 -6.47 -32.84
CA ASP A 181 29.47 -5.29 -32.90
C ASP A 181 29.41 -4.43 -31.61
N GLY A 182 28.49 -4.76 -30.71
CA GLY A 182 28.39 -4.17 -29.38
C GLY A 182 29.31 -4.80 -28.32
N PHE A 183 30.16 -5.78 -28.72
CA PHE A 183 31.09 -6.46 -27.81
C PHE A 183 32.51 -6.35 -28.36
N ASP A 184 33.52 -6.37 -27.47
CA ASP A 184 34.93 -6.48 -27.84
C ASP A 184 35.39 -7.95 -27.92
N ASP A 185 36.65 -8.15 -28.32
CA ASP A 185 37.26 -9.49 -28.42
C ASP A 185 37.30 -10.28 -27.08
N SER A 186 36.96 -9.63 -25.98
CA SER A 186 36.93 -10.21 -24.63
C SER A 186 35.49 -10.38 -24.12
N ASP A 187 34.48 -10.29 -24.99
CA ASP A 187 33.06 -10.31 -24.67
C ASP A 187 32.61 -9.17 -23.72
N LEU A 188 33.37 -8.06 -23.68
CA LEU A 188 32.98 -6.88 -22.91
C LEU A 188 32.10 -5.96 -23.76
N ILE A 189 31.05 -5.42 -23.14
CA ILE A 189 30.12 -4.50 -23.80
C ILE A 189 30.82 -3.20 -24.12
N THR A 190 30.83 -2.84 -25.40
CA THR A 190 31.35 -1.59 -25.93
C THR A 190 30.24 -0.63 -26.35
N ALA A 191 29.02 -1.10 -26.37
CA ALA A 191 27.85 -0.29 -26.62
C ALA A 191 27.67 0.80 -25.54
N THR A 192 27.12 1.92 -25.94
CA THR A 192 26.81 3.07 -25.09
C THR A 192 25.33 3.39 -25.17
N ALA A 193 24.78 3.90 -24.08
CA ALA A 193 23.40 4.37 -24.05
C ALA A 193 23.31 5.72 -23.36
N THR A 194 22.27 6.49 -23.70
CA THR A 194 21.93 7.76 -23.07
C THR A 194 20.46 7.76 -22.69
N GLY A 195 20.09 8.64 -21.76
CA GLY A 195 18.71 8.83 -21.33
C GLY A 195 18.34 8.08 -20.07
N ASP A 196 17.17 8.45 -19.57
CA ASP A 196 16.60 7.93 -18.31
C ASP A 196 15.22 7.35 -18.54
N ILE A 197 14.92 6.30 -17.79
CA ILE A 197 13.59 5.72 -17.74
C ILE A 197 13.09 5.76 -16.29
N LYS A 198 11.85 6.18 -16.13
CA LYS A 198 11.21 6.35 -14.83
C LYS A 198 9.91 5.58 -14.76
N ILE A 199 9.67 4.95 -13.63
CA ILE A 199 8.39 4.32 -13.31
C ILE A 199 7.74 5.00 -12.10
N LYS A 200 6.42 5.13 -12.15
CA LYS A 200 5.61 5.61 -11.03
C LYS A 200 4.44 4.68 -10.80
N TRP A 201 4.29 4.25 -9.57
CA TRP A 201 3.11 3.50 -9.13
C TRP A 201 2.19 4.39 -8.33
N GLU A 202 0.92 4.34 -8.65
CA GLU A 202 -0.12 5.10 -7.97
C GLU A 202 -1.32 4.22 -7.68
N ALA A 203 -2.03 4.51 -6.60
CA ALA A 203 -3.29 3.85 -6.24
C ALA A 203 -4.45 4.86 -6.30
N ARG A 204 -5.61 4.41 -6.75
CA ARG A 204 -6.82 5.24 -6.83
C ARG A 204 -7.29 5.67 -5.45
N ASN A 205 -7.50 6.95 -5.25
CA ASN A 205 -8.18 7.47 -4.07
C ASN A 205 -9.70 7.44 -4.28
N PRO A 206 -10.44 6.49 -3.70
CA PRO A 206 -11.88 6.35 -3.94
C PRO A 206 -12.70 7.52 -3.40
N ALA A 207 -12.15 8.26 -2.45
CA ALA A 207 -12.81 9.43 -1.87
C ALA A 207 -12.84 10.64 -2.82
N VAL A 208 -12.00 10.68 -3.84
CA VAL A 208 -11.96 11.76 -4.84
C VAL A 208 -12.79 11.36 -6.05
N ALA A 209 -13.95 11.97 -6.23
CA ALA A 209 -14.86 11.63 -7.34
C ALA A 209 -14.28 12.02 -8.71
N ASP A 210 -13.66 13.20 -8.82
CA ASP A 210 -13.03 13.66 -10.06
C ASP A 210 -11.69 12.94 -10.28
N ILE A 211 -11.64 12.11 -11.31
CA ILE A 211 -10.44 11.34 -11.69
C ILE A 211 -9.28 12.22 -12.17
N ASN A 212 -9.56 13.45 -12.58
CA ASN A 212 -8.56 14.41 -13.05
C ASN A 212 -8.05 15.32 -11.92
N ALA A 213 -8.64 15.22 -10.74
CA ALA A 213 -8.17 15.98 -9.58
C ALA A 213 -6.75 15.55 -9.20
N LYS A 214 -5.94 16.51 -8.73
CA LYS A 214 -4.53 16.29 -8.34
C LYS A 214 -4.34 15.14 -7.33
N ASN A 215 -5.33 14.92 -6.47
CA ASN A 215 -5.33 13.89 -5.42
C ASN A 215 -6.16 12.65 -5.78
N ALA A 216 -6.56 12.49 -7.04
CA ALA A 216 -7.31 11.33 -7.51
C ALA A 216 -6.50 10.02 -7.42
N PHE A 217 -5.18 10.14 -7.44
CA PHE A 217 -4.25 9.03 -7.27
C PHE A 217 -3.20 9.38 -6.22
N ILE A 218 -2.88 8.42 -5.38
CA ILE A 218 -1.87 8.51 -4.32
C ILE A 218 -0.63 7.79 -4.80
N ASP A 219 0.54 8.43 -4.71
CA ASP A 219 1.82 7.83 -5.06
C ASP A 219 2.19 6.73 -4.06
N ILE A 220 2.30 5.50 -4.55
CA ILE A 220 2.69 4.31 -3.78
C ILE A 220 4.05 3.74 -4.24
N THR A 221 4.82 4.49 -5.03
CA THR A 221 6.10 4.03 -5.58
C THR A 221 7.07 3.57 -4.48
N SER A 222 7.12 4.29 -3.36
CA SER A 222 7.95 3.92 -2.22
C SER A 222 7.48 2.63 -1.53
N LYS A 223 6.16 2.39 -1.47
CA LYS A 223 5.57 1.14 -0.96
C LYS A 223 5.96 -0.04 -1.84
N VAL A 224 5.84 0.12 -3.17
CA VAL A 224 6.24 -0.92 -4.14
C VAL A 224 7.75 -1.19 -4.06
N LYS A 225 8.57 -0.15 -3.91
CA LYS A 225 10.02 -0.29 -3.71
C LYS A 225 10.38 -1.12 -2.49
N SER A 226 9.71 -0.88 -1.36
CA SER A 226 10.01 -1.56 -0.09
C SER A 226 9.39 -2.96 -0.01
N HIS A 227 8.30 -3.22 -0.74
CA HIS A 227 7.56 -4.49 -0.69
C HIS A 227 7.18 -4.97 -2.12
N PRO A 228 8.18 -5.25 -2.98
CA PRO A 228 7.92 -5.66 -4.37
C PRO A 228 7.15 -6.99 -4.46
N ASP A 229 7.34 -7.88 -3.48
CA ASP A 229 6.67 -9.18 -3.40
C ASP A 229 5.28 -9.12 -2.75
N ALA A 230 4.80 -7.93 -2.39
CA ALA A 230 3.44 -7.78 -1.89
C ALA A 230 2.42 -7.91 -3.03
N ILE A 231 1.30 -8.56 -2.72
CA ILE A 231 0.14 -8.62 -3.62
C ILE A 231 -0.55 -7.25 -3.56
N PRO A 232 -0.86 -6.60 -4.71
CA PRO A 232 -1.66 -5.38 -4.73
C PRO A 232 -2.99 -5.57 -4.00
N ASP A 233 -3.36 -4.65 -3.11
CA ASP A 233 -4.58 -4.77 -2.32
C ASP A 233 -5.76 -4.11 -3.04
N LEU A 234 -6.90 -4.81 -3.15
CA LEU A 234 -8.16 -4.23 -3.65
C LEU A 234 -8.60 -3.00 -2.83
N CYS A 235 -8.21 -2.92 -1.58
CA CYS A 235 -8.52 -1.80 -0.70
C CYS A 235 -7.73 -0.52 -1.03
N ASP A 236 -6.64 -0.65 -1.75
CA ASP A 236 -5.90 0.49 -2.29
C ASP A 236 -6.55 1.03 -3.60
N GLY A 237 -7.64 0.41 -4.05
CA GLY A 237 -8.31 0.77 -5.30
C GLY A 237 -7.59 0.25 -6.55
N ILE A 238 -7.88 0.90 -7.69
CA ILE A 238 -7.21 0.59 -8.95
C ILE A 238 -5.80 1.16 -8.93
N HIS A 239 -4.84 0.35 -9.36
CA HIS A 239 -3.44 0.74 -9.46
C HIS A 239 -3.17 1.34 -10.83
N LYS A 240 -2.29 2.34 -10.88
CA LYS A 240 -1.83 2.95 -12.12
C LYS A 240 -0.30 2.87 -12.16
N ILE A 241 0.24 2.32 -13.24
CA ILE A 241 1.67 2.34 -13.55
C ILE A 241 1.90 3.35 -14.65
N THR A 242 2.75 4.32 -14.40
CA THR A 242 3.22 5.25 -15.44
C THR A 242 4.68 4.99 -15.72
N ILE A 243 5.03 4.72 -16.98
CA ILE A 243 6.41 4.58 -17.46
C ILE A 243 6.71 5.80 -18.32
N SER A 244 7.83 6.44 -18.10
CA SER A 244 8.27 7.62 -18.83
C SER A 244 9.72 7.44 -19.23
N ALA A 245 10.05 7.72 -20.48
CA ALA A 245 11.41 7.72 -21.02
C ALA A 245 11.76 9.11 -21.53
N SER A 246 12.98 9.59 -21.30
CA SER A 246 13.54 10.73 -22.00
C SER A 246 14.00 10.33 -23.39
N ASP A 247 14.32 11.30 -24.25
CA ASP A 247 15.04 11.02 -25.50
C ASP A 247 16.30 10.21 -25.18
N SER A 248 16.44 9.06 -25.85
CA SER A 248 17.42 8.05 -25.51
C SER A 248 18.02 7.44 -26.78
N GLU A 249 19.29 7.08 -26.71
CA GLU A 249 19.99 6.42 -27.78
C GLU A 249 20.74 5.21 -27.24
N LEU A 250 20.77 4.15 -28.04
CA LEU A 250 21.59 2.95 -27.82
C LEU A 250 22.49 2.80 -29.06
N THR A 251 23.80 2.85 -28.86
CA THR A 251 24.77 2.93 -29.97
C THR A 251 25.89 1.91 -29.79
N THR A 252 26.23 1.20 -30.86
CA THR A 252 27.38 0.34 -30.97
C THR A 252 28.51 1.03 -31.76
N PRO A 253 29.77 0.63 -31.58
CA PRO A 253 30.92 1.25 -32.29
C PRO A 253 30.88 1.13 -33.80
N TYR A 254 30.26 0.10 -34.32
CA TYR A 254 30.28 -0.26 -35.75
C TYR A 254 28.85 -0.61 -36.21
N GLY A 255 28.71 -1.00 -37.48
CA GLY A 255 27.45 -1.42 -38.06
C GLY A 255 26.73 -0.30 -38.83
N ASP A 256 25.64 -0.67 -39.51
CA ASP A 256 24.72 0.22 -40.20
C ASP A 256 23.34 -0.45 -40.26
N PRO A 257 22.38 -0.07 -39.45
CA PRO A 257 22.44 1.03 -38.46
C PRO A 257 23.16 0.59 -37.16
N ASN A 258 23.99 1.48 -36.63
CA ASN A 258 24.70 1.28 -35.37
C ASN A 258 24.00 1.97 -34.17
N THR A 259 22.88 2.59 -34.40
CA THR A 259 22.17 3.36 -33.38
C THR A 259 20.68 3.05 -33.44
N ASN A 260 20.09 2.88 -32.26
CA ASN A 260 18.66 2.81 -32.05
C ASN A 260 18.21 4.03 -31.23
N HIS A 261 17.20 4.75 -31.69
CA HIS A 261 16.66 5.95 -31.07
C HIS A 261 15.32 5.67 -30.41
N PHE A 262 15.18 6.07 -29.18
CA PHE A 262 13.93 6.05 -28.43
C PHE A 262 13.50 7.49 -28.15
N GLN A 263 12.39 7.89 -28.70
CA GLN A 263 11.84 9.23 -28.48
C GLN A 263 11.30 9.38 -27.06
N GLU A 264 11.33 10.61 -26.54
CA GLU A 264 10.66 10.93 -25.29
C GLU A 264 9.19 10.50 -25.33
N GLY A 265 8.75 9.83 -24.27
CA GLY A 265 7.39 9.35 -24.19
C GLY A 265 6.96 8.97 -22.77
N SER A 266 5.65 8.89 -22.58
CA SER A 266 5.08 8.44 -21.30
C SER A 266 3.75 7.73 -21.55
N HIS A 267 3.52 6.64 -20.84
CA HIS A 267 2.23 5.92 -20.88
C HIS A 267 1.81 5.42 -19.50
N SER A 268 0.50 5.33 -19.28
CA SER A 268 -0.09 4.87 -18.02
C SER A 268 -1.00 3.68 -18.23
N TYR A 269 -0.77 2.61 -17.51
CA TYR A 269 -1.60 1.40 -17.47
C TYR A 269 -2.39 1.35 -16.18
N TYR A 270 -3.64 0.89 -16.26
CA TYR A 270 -4.50 0.69 -15.10
C TYR A 270 -4.64 -0.79 -14.80
N LEU A 271 -4.34 -1.18 -13.55
CA LEU A 271 -4.28 -2.57 -13.12
C LEU A 271 -5.20 -2.81 -11.93
N THR A 272 -5.73 -4.03 -11.85
CA THR A 272 -6.43 -4.52 -10.67
C THR A 272 -5.95 -5.94 -10.34
N PRO A 273 -5.75 -6.29 -9.05
CA PRO A 273 -5.45 -7.66 -8.69
C PRO A 273 -6.66 -8.57 -8.94
N LYS A 274 -6.40 -9.81 -9.29
CA LYS A 274 -7.42 -10.86 -9.36
C LYS A 274 -7.72 -11.40 -7.98
N LEU A 275 -8.54 -10.70 -7.21
CA LEU A 275 -8.88 -11.10 -5.85
C LEU A 275 -10.40 -11.15 -5.69
N ASP A 276 -10.85 -12.00 -4.75
CA ASP A 276 -12.26 -12.03 -4.41
C ASP A 276 -12.65 -10.71 -3.71
N PRO A 277 -13.87 -10.21 -3.96
CA PRO A 277 -14.38 -9.04 -3.29
C PRO A 277 -14.28 -9.16 -1.77
N LYS A 278 -13.98 -8.06 -1.11
CA LYS A 278 -13.85 -8.04 0.35
C LYS A 278 -14.32 -6.72 0.97
N VAL A 279 -14.61 -6.75 2.25
CA VAL A 279 -14.72 -5.55 3.07
C VAL A 279 -13.32 -5.09 3.45
N CYS A 280 -13.02 -3.83 3.23
CA CYS A 280 -11.74 -3.21 3.56
C CYS A 280 -11.73 -2.63 4.96
N TYR A 281 -12.77 -1.88 5.29
CA TYR A 281 -12.90 -1.19 6.56
C TYR A 281 -14.33 -1.23 7.06
N ALA A 282 -14.48 -1.36 8.38
CA ALA A 282 -15.69 -1.06 9.11
C ALA A 282 -15.50 0.29 9.80
N GLN A 283 -16.29 1.29 9.41
CA GLN A 283 -16.15 2.66 9.89
C GLN A 283 -17.31 3.05 10.78
N PRO A 284 -17.15 2.97 12.11
CA PRO A 284 -18.05 3.64 13.05
C PRO A 284 -17.76 5.14 13.08
N ASN A 285 -18.21 5.82 14.12
CA ASN A 285 -17.81 7.20 14.37
C ASN A 285 -16.29 7.33 14.46
N LEU A 286 -15.71 8.23 13.64
CA LEU A 286 -14.27 8.54 13.62
C LEU A 286 -13.93 9.79 14.44
N TYR A 287 -14.87 10.33 15.20
CA TYR A 287 -14.67 11.58 15.90
C TYR A 287 -13.38 11.53 16.73
N PRO A 288 -12.46 12.45 16.49
CA PRO A 288 -11.22 12.53 17.25
C PRO A 288 -11.54 13.08 18.63
N ASP A 289 -10.99 12.44 19.56
CA ASP A 289 -11.04 12.78 20.94
C ASP A 289 -9.79 13.61 21.31
N ASN A 290 -9.98 14.62 22.13
CA ASN A 290 -8.87 15.43 22.66
C ASN A 290 -8.14 14.66 23.76
N ALA A 291 -7.34 13.65 23.40
CA ALA A 291 -6.58 12.86 24.35
C ALA A 291 -5.81 13.73 25.35
N SER A 292 -6.41 14.01 26.47
CA SER A 292 -5.73 14.58 27.63
C SER A 292 -4.97 13.46 28.33
N LEU A 293 -3.67 13.54 28.32
CA LEU A 293 -2.77 12.53 28.90
C LEU A 293 -2.64 12.62 30.44
N ALA A 294 -3.49 13.35 31.08
CA ALA A 294 -3.40 13.61 32.52
C ALA A 294 -4.12 12.55 33.39
N GLY A 295 -4.14 11.31 32.97
CA GLY A 295 -4.73 10.23 33.74
C GLY A 295 -3.99 9.91 35.04
N ARG A 296 -4.69 9.25 35.94
CA ARG A 296 -4.16 8.74 37.21
C ARG A 296 -4.46 7.26 37.31
N ASP A 297 -3.60 6.55 38.02
CA ASP A 297 -3.83 5.15 38.31
C ASP A 297 -5.02 4.99 39.27
N TYR A 298 -5.96 4.13 38.89
CA TYR A 298 -7.10 3.74 39.71
C TYR A 298 -7.23 2.23 39.76
N GLU A 299 -7.66 1.71 40.90
CA GLU A 299 -8.05 0.31 40.99
C GLU A 299 -9.56 0.19 40.77
N ILE A 300 -9.94 -0.61 39.78
CA ILE A 300 -11.35 -0.96 39.50
C ILE A 300 -11.45 -2.48 39.52
N ASP A 301 -12.26 -3.02 40.41
CA ASP A 301 -12.44 -4.48 40.58
C ASP A 301 -11.13 -5.27 40.79
N GLY A 302 -10.17 -4.69 41.51
CA GLY A 302 -8.87 -5.31 41.77
C GLY A 302 -7.92 -5.27 40.56
N ILE A 303 -8.23 -4.50 39.52
CA ILE A 303 -7.32 -4.21 38.39
C ILE A 303 -6.80 -2.80 38.55
N LEU A 304 -5.49 -2.68 38.71
CA LEU A 304 -4.83 -1.37 38.66
C LEU A 304 -4.74 -0.91 37.22
N TRP A 305 -5.35 0.21 36.92
CA TRP A 305 -5.37 0.82 35.59
C TRP A 305 -4.24 1.85 35.48
N ASP A 306 -3.34 1.63 34.54
CA ASP A 306 -2.20 2.52 34.27
C ASP A 306 -2.58 3.56 33.20
N ALA A 307 -2.53 4.81 33.59
CA ALA A 307 -2.79 5.95 32.72
C ALA A 307 -1.75 6.17 31.62
N ALA A 308 -0.59 5.56 31.71
CA ALA A 308 0.52 5.81 30.78
C ALA A 308 0.41 5.01 29.46
N GLN A 309 -0.45 4.05 29.36
CA GLN A 309 -0.53 3.13 28.22
C GLN A 309 -1.50 3.60 27.12
N ILE A 310 -1.43 4.86 26.72
CA ILE A 310 -2.10 5.31 25.49
C ILE A 310 -1.09 5.19 24.35
N GLU A 311 -0.92 3.99 23.85
CA GLU A 311 -0.21 3.82 22.60
C GLU A 311 -1.17 4.02 21.44
N SER A 312 -0.68 4.74 20.42
CA SER A 312 -1.36 4.85 19.12
C SER A 312 -1.49 3.47 18.51
N ASP A 313 -2.70 3.01 18.29
CA ASP A 313 -2.95 1.74 17.63
C ASP A 313 -2.76 1.90 16.12
N HIS A 314 -1.57 1.51 15.63
CA HIS A 314 -1.19 1.62 14.23
C HIS A 314 -2.11 0.83 13.28
N ASP A 315 -2.80 -0.18 13.77
CA ASP A 315 -3.70 -1.02 12.97
C ASP A 315 -4.97 -0.29 12.51
N TYR A 316 -5.31 0.81 13.15
CA TYR A 316 -6.44 1.65 12.78
C TYR A 316 -6.09 2.76 11.77
N GLY A 317 -4.85 2.91 11.40
CA GLY A 317 -4.41 3.93 10.44
C GLY A 317 -4.49 5.36 10.96
N VAL A 318 -3.70 5.72 11.94
CA VAL A 318 -4.03 6.77 12.87
C VAL A 318 -3.11 7.98 12.85
N TYR A 319 -3.71 9.16 13.01
CA TYR A 319 -3.09 10.31 13.63
C TYR A 319 -3.60 10.40 15.09
N ARG A 320 -2.73 10.30 16.09
CA ARG A 320 -3.02 10.34 17.53
C ARG A 320 -4.03 9.30 18.05
N GLY A 321 -3.98 8.06 17.55
CA GLY A 321 -4.88 7.03 18.01
C GLY A 321 -6.21 6.93 17.23
N TYR A 322 -6.42 7.66 16.11
CA TYR A 322 -7.67 7.67 15.34
C TYR A 322 -7.56 7.00 13.98
N PRO A 323 -8.51 6.15 13.61
CA PRO A 323 -8.52 5.51 12.31
C PRO A 323 -8.87 6.52 11.21
N SER A 324 -8.09 6.55 10.13
CA SER A 324 -8.40 7.39 8.97
C SER A 324 -9.63 6.91 8.19
N LYS A 325 -9.85 5.58 8.14
CA LYS A 325 -10.95 4.93 7.41
C LYS A 325 -11.79 3.99 8.26
N GLY A 326 -11.51 3.88 9.54
CA GLY A 326 -12.14 2.92 10.43
C GLY A 326 -11.28 1.69 10.70
N ILE A 327 -11.90 0.65 11.22
CA ILE A 327 -11.25 -0.59 11.62
C ILE A 327 -10.95 -1.41 10.39
N LYS A 328 -9.69 -1.72 10.16
CA LYS A 328 -9.27 -2.56 9.03
C LYS A 328 -9.80 -3.98 9.18
N VAL A 329 -10.43 -4.48 8.11
CA VAL A 329 -10.95 -5.84 8.05
C VAL A 329 -9.87 -6.74 7.44
N LEU A 330 -9.26 -7.58 8.26
CA LEU A 330 -8.17 -8.45 7.82
C LEU A 330 -8.66 -9.76 7.20
N ARG A 331 -9.90 -10.16 7.49
CA ARG A 331 -10.51 -11.41 7.00
C ARG A 331 -12.03 -11.33 7.01
N ALA A 332 -12.66 -12.12 6.17
CA ALA A 332 -14.13 -12.16 6.09
C ALA A 332 -14.78 -12.75 7.35
N THR A 333 -14.15 -13.75 7.98
CA THR A 333 -14.71 -14.50 9.13
C THR A 333 -14.02 -14.14 10.42
N ASN A 334 -14.77 -14.15 11.52
CA ASN A 334 -14.17 -14.13 12.84
C ASN A 334 -13.34 -15.40 13.10
N SER A 335 -12.20 -15.25 13.73
CA SER A 335 -11.35 -16.38 14.11
C SER A 335 -10.97 -16.37 15.60
N GLY A 336 -11.32 -15.32 16.33
CA GLY A 336 -11.08 -15.20 17.76
C GLY A 336 -12.22 -15.76 18.60
N ASN A 337 -11.93 -16.06 19.83
CA ASN A 337 -12.90 -16.53 20.83
C ASN A 337 -13.23 -15.46 21.88
N TYR A 338 -12.78 -14.24 21.68
CA TYR A 338 -12.92 -13.09 22.60
C TYR A 338 -12.16 -13.24 23.93
N GLN A 339 -11.41 -14.32 24.13
CA GLN A 339 -10.66 -14.55 25.37
C GLN A 339 -9.17 -14.31 25.19
N GLY A 340 -8.63 -13.42 26.04
CA GLY A 340 -7.18 -13.23 26.17
C GLY A 340 -6.47 -12.66 24.96
N GLU A 341 -7.19 -12.04 24.02
CA GLU A 341 -6.60 -11.50 22.79
C GLU A 341 -7.09 -10.09 22.52
N THR A 342 -6.17 -9.20 22.22
CA THR A 342 -6.49 -7.94 21.56
C THR A 342 -7.11 -8.30 20.21
N SER A 343 -8.40 -8.15 20.10
CA SER A 343 -9.20 -8.87 19.12
C SER A 343 -9.28 -8.24 17.75
N ILE A 344 -8.57 -7.12 17.50
CA ILE A 344 -8.56 -6.44 16.20
C ILE A 344 -8.13 -7.37 15.06
N THR A 345 -7.19 -8.28 15.32
CA THR A 345 -6.66 -9.20 14.31
C THR A 345 -7.48 -10.47 14.15
N LYS A 346 -8.38 -10.76 15.07
CA LYS A 346 -9.10 -12.06 15.11
C LYS A 346 -10.60 -11.96 15.03
N ASN A 347 -11.18 -10.84 15.46
CA ASN A 347 -12.61 -10.59 15.37
C ASN A 347 -12.87 -9.38 14.46
N ASN A 348 -14.03 -9.33 13.87
CA ASN A 348 -14.51 -8.18 13.12
C ASN A 348 -15.42 -7.30 14.00
N PHE A 349 -15.40 -6.00 13.69
CA PHE A 349 -16.30 -5.02 14.30
C PHE A 349 -17.73 -5.27 13.86
N PRO A 350 -18.75 -5.04 14.70
CA PRO A 350 -18.67 -4.76 16.13
C PRO A 350 -18.83 -6.02 16.99
N THR A 351 -18.36 -5.96 18.24
CA THR A 351 -18.68 -6.98 19.25
C THR A 351 -19.73 -6.52 20.26
N THR A 352 -19.96 -5.21 20.35
CA THR A 352 -20.99 -4.57 21.17
C THR A 352 -22.03 -3.89 20.28
N GLY A 353 -23.22 -3.69 20.79
CA GLY A 353 -24.28 -3.00 20.05
C GLY A 353 -25.34 -2.36 20.93
N SER A 354 -26.06 -1.41 20.33
CA SER A 354 -27.25 -0.76 20.89
C SER A 354 -28.16 -0.37 19.72
N HIS A 355 -29.45 -0.18 20.00
CA HIS A 355 -30.42 0.20 18.98
C HIS A 355 -30.06 1.55 18.33
N GLY A 356 -30.07 1.58 16.99
CA GLY A 356 -29.82 2.78 16.22
C GLY A 356 -28.34 3.10 15.97
N LEU A 357 -27.41 2.40 16.62
CA LEU A 357 -25.99 2.53 16.26
C LEU A 357 -25.76 2.06 14.82
N TYR A 358 -24.91 2.76 14.11
CA TYR A 358 -24.62 2.47 12.71
C TYR A 358 -23.14 2.63 12.40
N PHE A 359 -22.71 1.91 11.38
CA PHE A 359 -21.37 2.01 10.83
C PHE A 359 -21.40 1.86 9.32
N TYR A 360 -20.33 2.23 8.67
CA TYR A 360 -20.17 2.10 7.24
C TYR A 360 -19.21 0.96 6.91
N LEU A 361 -19.51 0.21 5.85
CA LEU A 361 -18.60 -0.77 5.26
C LEU A 361 -18.05 -0.24 3.96
N LEU A 362 -16.72 -0.23 3.86
CA LEU A 362 -15.96 0.15 2.69
C LEU A 362 -15.45 -1.12 2.00
N PHE A 363 -15.52 -1.16 0.67
CA PHE A 363 -15.30 -2.39 -0.10
C PHE A 363 -14.13 -2.25 -1.08
N GLY A 364 -13.53 -3.41 -1.39
CA GLY A 364 -12.63 -3.59 -2.51
C GLY A 364 -13.18 -4.66 -3.47
N GLY A 365 -13.16 -4.37 -4.78
CA GLY A 365 -13.59 -5.30 -5.82
C GLY A 365 -15.10 -5.51 -5.97
N ILE A 366 -15.93 -4.76 -5.25
CA ILE A 366 -17.41 -4.81 -5.36
C ILE A 366 -17.99 -3.44 -4.97
N THR A 367 -19.12 -3.08 -5.57
CA THR A 367 -19.81 -1.82 -5.25
C THR A 367 -20.81 -2.00 -4.11
N PRO A 368 -21.13 -0.93 -3.36
CA PRO A 368 -22.17 -0.96 -2.32
C PRO A 368 -23.53 -1.42 -2.86
N GLU A 369 -23.91 -1.02 -4.08
CA GLU A 369 -25.17 -1.41 -4.72
C GLU A 369 -25.24 -2.91 -4.95
N ALA A 370 -24.14 -3.52 -5.41
CA ALA A 370 -24.05 -4.96 -5.64
C ALA A 370 -24.15 -5.73 -4.30
N VAL A 371 -23.52 -5.23 -3.24
CA VAL A 371 -23.63 -5.82 -1.89
C VAL A 371 -25.07 -5.72 -1.39
N LEU A 372 -25.73 -4.58 -1.54
CA LEU A 372 -27.14 -4.42 -1.16
C LEU A 372 -28.04 -5.37 -1.94
N ALA A 373 -27.83 -5.51 -3.25
CA ALA A 373 -28.59 -6.43 -4.09
C ALA A 373 -28.40 -7.89 -3.66
N ALA A 374 -27.20 -8.28 -3.26
CA ALA A 374 -26.88 -9.63 -2.81
C ALA A 374 -27.51 -10.01 -1.46
N ASN A 375 -27.63 -9.05 -0.55
CA ASN A 375 -28.04 -9.32 0.84
C ASN A 375 -29.46 -8.83 1.18
N GLY A 376 -30.02 -7.94 0.40
CA GLY A 376 -31.26 -7.22 0.71
C GLY A 376 -31.04 -6.09 1.73
N SER A 377 -32.11 -5.36 2.05
CA SER A 377 -32.08 -4.23 2.96
C SER A 377 -32.13 -4.63 4.45
N THR A 378 -32.36 -5.91 4.75
CA THR A 378 -32.46 -6.42 6.14
C THR A 378 -31.75 -7.75 6.25
N ILE A 379 -30.86 -7.86 7.23
CA ILE A 379 -30.15 -9.12 7.55
C ILE A 379 -30.54 -9.57 8.95
N GLN A 380 -30.92 -10.82 9.07
CA GLN A 380 -31.13 -11.50 10.35
C GLN A 380 -29.86 -12.23 10.78
N SER A 381 -29.69 -12.40 12.08
CA SER A 381 -28.60 -13.22 12.59
C SER A 381 -28.80 -14.71 12.25
N ILE A 382 -27.69 -15.45 12.19
CA ILE A 382 -27.71 -16.88 11.90
C ILE A 382 -28.47 -17.66 12.97
N GLU A 383 -28.29 -17.27 14.21
CA GLU A 383 -28.93 -17.90 15.37
C GLU A 383 -30.38 -17.47 15.54
N GLY A 384 -30.85 -16.49 14.77
CA GLY A 384 -32.11 -15.80 15.02
C GLY A 384 -32.03 -14.89 16.26
N GLY A 385 -33.11 -14.23 16.61
CA GLY A 385 -33.19 -13.35 17.77
C GLY A 385 -33.74 -11.97 17.42
N ASN A 386 -33.61 -11.02 18.34
CA ASN A 386 -34.31 -9.73 18.30
C ASN A 386 -33.49 -8.61 17.66
N VAL A 387 -32.26 -8.88 17.25
CA VAL A 387 -31.43 -7.89 16.52
C VAL A 387 -31.38 -8.23 15.06
N ASN A 388 -31.61 -7.23 14.23
CA ASN A 388 -31.47 -7.28 12.78
C ASN A 388 -30.53 -6.15 12.32
N LEU A 389 -29.97 -6.27 11.13
CA LEU A 389 -29.26 -5.20 10.47
C LEU A 389 -30.15 -4.56 9.41
N SER A 390 -30.19 -3.25 9.38
CA SER A 390 -30.75 -2.49 8.25
C SER A 390 -29.61 -1.99 7.38
N LEU A 391 -29.65 -2.28 6.07
CA LEU A 391 -28.65 -1.92 5.11
C LEU A 391 -29.18 -0.86 4.13
N SER A 392 -28.33 0.11 3.82
CA SER A 392 -28.61 1.07 2.75
C SER A 392 -27.31 1.52 2.08
N VAL A 393 -27.38 1.79 0.77
CA VAL A 393 -26.30 2.47 0.05
C VAL A 393 -26.19 3.90 0.58
N SER A 394 -24.99 4.32 0.86
CA SER A 394 -24.68 5.62 1.44
C SER A 394 -23.27 6.06 1.06
N LYS A 395 -22.87 7.19 1.60
CA LYS A 395 -21.46 7.60 1.68
C LYS A 395 -21.06 7.68 3.14
N THR A 396 -19.80 7.51 3.42
CA THR A 396 -19.26 7.78 4.75
C THR A 396 -19.46 9.25 5.11
N THR A 397 -19.40 9.56 6.41
CA THR A 397 -19.52 10.94 6.87
C THR A 397 -18.25 11.73 6.49
N GLU A 398 -18.42 12.95 6.04
CA GLU A 398 -17.32 13.92 5.98
C GLU A 398 -17.09 14.43 7.40
N TRP A 399 -15.87 14.23 7.89
CA TRP A 399 -15.49 14.69 9.22
C TRP A 399 -14.81 16.05 9.10
N GLU A 400 -15.54 17.14 9.31
CA GLU A 400 -14.97 18.46 9.52
C GLU A 400 -14.62 18.62 11.00
N HIS A 401 -13.35 18.79 11.29
CA HIS A 401 -12.92 19.21 12.61
C HIS A 401 -12.78 20.73 12.63
N ASN A 402 -13.70 21.38 13.31
CA ASN A 402 -13.82 22.85 13.29
C ASN A 402 -12.68 23.61 14.00
N GLU A 403 -11.92 22.97 14.86
CA GLU A 403 -10.87 23.64 15.66
C GLU A 403 -9.45 23.52 15.08
N HIS A 404 -9.19 22.57 14.19
CA HIS A 404 -7.82 22.29 13.68
C HIS A 404 -7.75 22.21 12.15
N GLY A 405 -8.75 22.68 11.45
CA GLY A 405 -8.85 22.65 9.99
C GLY A 405 -9.49 21.38 9.45
N PRO A 406 -9.69 21.29 8.12
CA PRO A 406 -10.30 20.13 7.52
C PRO A 406 -9.47 18.88 7.79
N SER A 407 -10.12 17.85 8.32
CA SER A 407 -9.49 16.55 8.50
C SER A 407 -8.98 16.04 7.15
N PRO A 408 -7.70 15.65 7.02
CA PRO A 408 -7.20 15.01 5.80
C PRO A 408 -7.90 13.70 5.48
N TYR A 409 -8.77 13.23 6.36
CA TYR A 409 -9.50 11.97 6.31
C TYR A 409 -10.97 12.14 5.96
N GLY A 410 -11.40 13.38 5.65
CA GLY A 410 -12.80 13.79 5.66
C GLY A 410 -13.58 13.62 4.36
N LEU A 411 -13.03 12.99 3.32
CA LEU A 411 -13.77 12.80 2.08
C LEU A 411 -14.73 11.62 2.18
N ALA A 412 -15.99 11.88 1.80
CA ALA A 412 -17.05 10.87 1.81
C ALA A 412 -16.82 9.81 0.72
N GLU A 413 -16.66 8.55 1.12
CA GLU A 413 -16.50 7.40 0.23
C GLU A 413 -17.81 6.62 0.07
N PRO A 414 -18.07 6.00 -1.11
CA PRO A 414 -19.20 5.10 -1.31
C PRO A 414 -19.16 3.93 -0.34
N ALA A 415 -20.26 3.65 0.36
CA ALA A 415 -20.31 2.66 1.42
C ALA A 415 -21.70 2.03 1.58
N ILE A 416 -21.78 0.92 2.29
CA ILE A 416 -23.03 0.43 2.90
C ILE A 416 -23.09 0.97 4.33
N LYS A 417 -24.16 1.68 4.64
CA LYS A 417 -24.53 1.99 6.02
C LYS A 417 -25.24 0.78 6.62
N VAL A 418 -24.68 0.26 7.71
CA VAL A 418 -25.26 -0.83 8.49
C VAL A 418 -25.77 -0.27 9.79
N THR A 419 -27.08 -0.37 10.06
CA THR A 419 -27.72 0.11 11.28
C THR A 419 -28.19 -1.09 12.11
N LEU A 420 -27.87 -1.10 13.40
CA LEU A 420 -28.35 -2.11 14.34
C LEU A 420 -29.78 -1.80 14.78
N VAL A 421 -30.69 -2.73 14.58
CA VAL A 421 -32.10 -2.62 14.98
C VAL A 421 -32.41 -3.73 15.96
N GLY A 422 -32.58 -3.40 17.23
CA GLY A 422 -32.74 -4.41 18.29
C GLY A 422 -33.50 -3.87 19.51
N PRO A 423 -33.48 -4.60 20.63
CA PRO A 423 -34.16 -4.22 21.85
C PRO A 423 -33.82 -2.82 22.35
N ARG A 424 -34.81 -2.09 22.78
CA ARG A 424 -34.74 -0.75 23.37
C ARG A 424 -35.44 -0.72 24.73
N TYR A 425 -35.29 0.41 25.44
CA TYR A 425 -35.90 0.64 26.75
C TYR A 425 -37.42 0.40 26.76
N ASN A 426 -38.15 0.70 25.69
CA ASN A 426 -39.59 0.55 25.53
C ASN A 426 -40.01 -0.70 24.73
N SER A 427 -39.09 -1.58 24.33
CA SER A 427 -39.44 -2.84 23.67
C SER A 427 -40.17 -3.78 24.61
N ALA A 428 -41.17 -4.51 24.09
CA ALA A 428 -41.88 -5.55 24.86
C ALA A 428 -40.95 -6.71 25.22
N ASP A 429 -40.20 -7.20 24.23
CA ASP A 429 -39.14 -8.19 24.43
C ASP A 429 -37.77 -7.50 24.36
N LYS A 430 -37.03 -7.57 25.46
CA LYS A 430 -35.70 -7.01 25.63
C LYS A 430 -34.61 -8.08 25.64
N SER A 431 -34.97 -9.34 25.38
CA SER A 431 -34.00 -10.43 25.42
C SER A 431 -32.90 -10.23 24.41
N PHE A 432 -31.67 -10.59 24.77
CA PHE A 432 -30.51 -10.62 23.90
C PHE A 432 -29.68 -11.88 24.21
N ARG A 433 -29.09 -12.42 23.19
CA ARG A 433 -28.04 -13.44 23.26
C ARG A 433 -26.99 -13.12 22.22
N PRO A 434 -25.74 -13.55 22.41
CA PRO A 434 -24.70 -13.39 21.38
C PRO A 434 -25.15 -13.97 20.04
N MET A 435 -24.95 -13.20 18.95
CA MET A 435 -25.43 -13.56 17.63
C MET A 435 -24.52 -13.11 16.52
N THR A 436 -24.49 -13.88 15.43
CA THR A 436 -23.60 -13.71 14.29
C THR A 436 -24.35 -13.19 13.08
N PHE A 437 -23.74 -12.24 12.38
CA PHE A 437 -24.23 -11.66 11.13
C PHE A 437 -23.24 -11.92 10.00
N ARG A 438 -23.76 -12.14 8.79
CA ARG A 438 -22.98 -12.40 7.58
C ARG A 438 -23.46 -11.57 6.42
N LEU A 439 -22.49 -11.03 5.64
CA LEU A 439 -22.71 -10.36 4.36
C LEU A 439 -21.96 -11.12 3.26
N TYR A 440 -22.59 -11.18 2.10
CA TYR A 440 -22.07 -11.91 0.95
C TYR A 440 -21.89 -11.00 -0.26
N ALA A 441 -20.97 -11.36 -1.15
CA ALA A 441 -20.74 -10.66 -2.41
C ALA A 441 -21.80 -11.00 -3.47
N ASP A 442 -22.49 -12.13 -3.32
CA ASP A 442 -23.42 -12.66 -4.31
C ASP A 442 -24.73 -13.15 -3.67
N SER A 443 -25.80 -13.14 -4.46
CA SER A 443 -27.14 -13.54 -4.02
C SER A 443 -27.28 -15.03 -3.68
N ASN A 444 -26.38 -15.87 -4.20
CA ASN A 444 -26.33 -17.30 -3.88
C ASN A 444 -25.67 -17.57 -2.54
N LYS A 445 -25.13 -16.52 -1.91
CA LYS A 445 -24.43 -16.58 -0.62
C LYS A 445 -23.21 -17.52 -0.66
N SER A 446 -22.53 -17.58 -1.80
CA SER A 446 -21.35 -18.43 -2.00
C SER A 446 -20.06 -17.76 -1.53
N THR A 447 -19.96 -16.44 -1.65
CA THR A 447 -18.77 -15.65 -1.32
C THR A 447 -19.05 -14.78 -0.09
N LEU A 448 -18.60 -15.25 1.08
CA LEU A 448 -18.69 -14.50 2.32
C LEU A 448 -17.65 -13.38 2.30
N ILE A 449 -18.09 -12.14 2.52
CA ILE A 449 -17.20 -10.97 2.56
C ILE A 449 -17.08 -10.33 3.94
N TYR A 450 -18.04 -10.57 4.82
CA TYR A 450 -17.99 -10.04 6.18
C TYR A 450 -18.81 -10.87 7.16
N GLU A 451 -18.20 -11.21 8.28
CA GLU A 451 -18.87 -11.84 9.42
C GLU A 451 -18.44 -11.13 10.69
N PHE A 452 -19.39 -10.81 11.53
CA PHE A 452 -19.12 -10.30 12.89
C PHE A 452 -20.10 -10.92 13.90
N LYS A 453 -19.73 -10.87 15.18
CA LYS A 453 -20.54 -11.43 16.27
C LYS A 453 -20.75 -10.40 17.35
N LEU A 454 -22.01 -10.01 17.56
CA LEU A 454 -22.39 -9.21 18.72
C LEU A 454 -22.37 -10.10 19.97
N MET A 455 -21.55 -9.70 20.93
CA MET A 455 -21.39 -10.40 22.20
C MET A 455 -22.18 -9.76 23.33
N ARG A 456 -22.35 -8.43 23.28
CA ARG A 456 -23.04 -7.64 24.30
C ARG A 456 -24.01 -6.65 23.66
N TRP A 457 -25.12 -6.41 24.35
CA TRP A 457 -26.13 -5.45 23.94
C TRP A 457 -26.41 -4.43 25.01
N PHE A 458 -26.47 -3.17 24.63
CA PHE A 458 -26.77 -2.06 25.53
C PHE A 458 -28.16 -1.52 25.26
N ILE A 459 -28.88 -1.21 26.35
CA ILE A 459 -30.14 -0.46 26.31
C ILE A 459 -29.95 0.82 27.12
N ALA A 460 -29.81 1.93 26.43
CA ALA A 460 -29.85 3.26 27.04
C ALA A 460 -31.30 3.69 27.25
N ASN A 461 -31.56 4.43 28.33
CA ASN A 461 -32.87 5.02 28.56
C ASN A 461 -32.82 6.55 28.45
N PRO A 462 -33.40 7.14 27.40
CA PRO A 462 -33.39 8.58 27.19
C PRO A 462 -34.34 9.36 28.10
N GLU A 463 -35.25 8.68 28.80
CA GLU A 463 -36.36 9.34 29.50
C GLU A 463 -36.14 9.48 31.01
N ILE A 464 -35.25 8.66 31.60
CA ILE A 464 -35.12 8.56 33.04
C ILE A 464 -33.78 9.08 33.54
N PHE A 465 -33.83 9.97 34.50
CA PHE A 465 -32.71 10.36 35.34
C PHE A 465 -32.81 9.71 36.70
N PHE A 466 -31.70 9.23 37.24
CA PHE A 466 -31.67 8.50 38.50
C PHE A 466 -31.29 9.34 39.72
N ASN A 467 -31.09 10.63 39.53
CA ASN A 467 -30.87 11.62 40.58
C ASN A 467 -31.93 12.72 40.50
N LYS A 468 -32.08 13.48 41.56
CA LYS A 468 -33.01 14.61 41.58
C LYS A 468 -32.44 15.76 40.74
N GLU A 469 -33.30 16.34 39.89
CA GLU A 469 -33.00 17.64 39.33
C GLU A 469 -32.84 18.66 40.46
N HIS A 470 -31.72 19.35 40.54
CA HIS A 470 -31.47 20.54 41.35
C HIS A 470 -31.73 20.39 42.86
N GLY A 471 -31.15 19.39 43.52
CA GLY A 471 -31.14 19.32 45.00
C GLY A 471 -29.79 19.78 45.58
N PHE A 472 -29.79 20.66 46.57
CA PHE A 472 -28.58 20.90 47.34
C PHE A 472 -28.10 19.56 47.95
N PRO A 473 -26.80 19.28 47.93
CA PRO A 473 -26.27 18.04 48.47
C PRO A 473 -26.69 17.86 49.92
N SER A 474 -27.09 16.64 50.24
CA SER A 474 -27.38 16.26 51.64
C SER A 474 -26.11 16.35 52.48
N SER A 475 -26.23 16.32 53.79
CA SER A 475 -25.10 16.26 54.70
C SER A 475 -24.21 15.03 54.51
N ASP A 476 -24.68 14.02 53.78
CA ASP A 476 -23.92 12.81 53.41
C ASP A 476 -24.07 12.53 51.90
N VAL A 477 -23.35 13.32 51.13
CA VAL A 477 -23.36 13.28 49.66
C VAL A 477 -22.98 11.91 49.12
N ASN A 478 -22.01 11.23 49.71
CA ASN A 478 -21.56 9.91 49.25
C ASN A 478 -22.67 8.85 49.38
N LYS A 479 -23.39 8.85 50.50
CA LYS A 479 -24.52 7.93 50.71
C LYS A 479 -25.65 8.19 49.71
N GLU A 480 -25.90 9.44 49.38
CA GLU A 480 -26.92 9.82 48.42
C GLU A 480 -26.53 9.38 47.02
N MET A 481 -25.26 9.60 46.57
CA MET A 481 -24.71 9.13 45.31
C MET A 481 -24.86 7.60 45.14
N LEU A 482 -24.47 6.83 46.16
CA LEU A 482 -24.62 5.37 46.16
C LEU A 482 -26.08 4.91 46.11
N SER A 483 -26.99 5.67 46.71
CA SER A 483 -28.43 5.40 46.61
C SER A 483 -28.96 5.55 45.20
N TYR A 484 -28.54 6.59 44.47
CA TYR A 484 -28.91 6.79 43.07
C TYR A 484 -28.28 5.72 42.14
N GLN A 485 -27.03 5.38 42.36
CA GLN A 485 -26.41 4.26 41.66
C GLN A 485 -27.17 2.95 41.90
N SER A 486 -27.62 2.70 43.13
CA SER A 486 -28.46 1.52 43.44
C SER A 486 -29.78 1.52 42.66
N LYS A 487 -30.46 2.67 42.56
CA LYS A 487 -31.68 2.78 41.74
C LYS A 487 -31.41 2.49 40.26
N ALA A 488 -30.32 2.97 39.71
CA ALA A 488 -29.92 2.65 38.34
C ALA A 488 -29.64 1.15 38.16
N ARG A 489 -28.99 0.53 39.15
CA ARG A 489 -28.77 -0.93 39.18
C ARG A 489 -30.07 -1.72 39.22
N ASP A 490 -31.03 -1.32 40.06
CA ASP A 490 -32.32 -1.97 40.17
C ASP A 490 -33.17 -1.79 38.91
N TYR A 491 -33.08 -0.63 38.26
CA TYR A 491 -33.70 -0.41 36.96
C TYR A 491 -33.12 -1.39 35.91
N CYS A 492 -31.81 -1.53 35.78
CA CYS A 492 -31.23 -2.46 34.83
C CYS A 492 -31.68 -3.91 35.09
N LYS A 493 -31.72 -4.35 36.33
CA LYS A 493 -32.28 -5.67 36.71
C LYS A 493 -33.75 -5.82 36.31
N SER A 494 -34.54 -4.74 36.40
CA SER A 494 -35.95 -4.77 36.03
C SER A 494 -36.22 -4.97 34.54
N LEU A 495 -35.22 -4.73 33.66
CA LEU A 495 -35.35 -5.04 32.24
C LEU A 495 -35.40 -6.54 31.95
N GLY A 496 -35.02 -7.38 32.92
CA GLY A 496 -34.96 -8.83 32.76
C GLY A 496 -33.79 -9.32 31.93
N SER A 497 -33.82 -10.57 31.51
CA SER A 497 -32.89 -11.17 30.52
C SER A 497 -31.40 -10.98 30.82
N GLY A 498 -31.02 -10.91 32.13
CA GLY A 498 -29.62 -10.77 32.55
C GLY A 498 -29.04 -9.36 32.42
N TYR A 499 -29.88 -8.33 32.20
CA TYR A 499 -29.42 -6.95 32.21
C TYR A 499 -28.89 -6.53 33.59
N ARG A 500 -27.76 -5.83 33.54
CA ARG A 500 -27.10 -5.25 34.71
C ARG A 500 -26.63 -3.82 34.41
N LEU A 501 -26.35 -3.08 35.47
CA LEU A 501 -25.66 -1.81 35.33
C LEU A 501 -24.23 -2.11 34.84
N PRO A 502 -23.73 -1.44 33.78
CA PRO A 502 -22.41 -1.71 33.24
C PRO A 502 -21.29 -1.39 34.22
N ASP A 503 -20.28 -2.20 34.24
CA ASP A 503 -18.98 -1.84 34.81
C ASP A 503 -18.25 -0.88 33.88
N VAL A 504 -17.25 -0.17 34.40
CA VAL A 504 -16.42 0.73 33.58
C VAL A 504 -15.89 0.01 32.35
N ASN A 505 -15.45 -1.24 32.49
CA ASN A 505 -14.92 -2.07 31.40
C ASN A 505 -15.96 -2.46 30.35
N ASP A 506 -17.25 -2.32 30.61
CA ASP A 506 -18.28 -2.49 29.60
C ASP A 506 -18.42 -1.26 28.68
N PHE A 507 -18.10 -0.09 29.22
CA PHE A 507 -18.13 1.15 28.45
C PHE A 507 -16.81 1.41 27.72
N THR A 508 -15.66 1.24 28.41
CA THR A 508 -14.38 1.73 27.94
C THR A 508 -13.20 0.90 28.46
N ASN A 509 -12.06 1.02 27.81
CA ASN A 509 -10.76 0.52 28.26
C ASN A 509 -9.91 1.59 28.96
N ILE A 510 -10.54 2.69 29.35
CA ILE A 510 -9.84 3.73 30.09
C ILE A 510 -9.40 3.18 31.44
N ASN A 511 -8.17 3.45 31.78
CA ASN A 511 -7.54 3.02 33.02
C ASN A 511 -7.15 4.20 33.93
N GLY A 512 -7.76 5.36 33.73
CA GLY A 512 -7.50 6.53 34.53
C GLY A 512 -8.55 7.62 34.40
N TYR A 513 -8.64 8.48 35.43
CA TYR A 513 -9.56 9.60 35.45
C TYR A 513 -9.16 10.70 34.44
N GLY A 514 -10.14 11.19 33.68
CA GLY A 514 -9.93 12.24 32.69
C GLY A 514 -9.15 11.78 31.47
N MET A 515 -9.19 10.51 31.14
CA MET A 515 -8.61 9.92 29.94
C MET A 515 -9.69 9.48 28.96
N TYR A 516 -9.32 9.38 27.71
CA TYR A 516 -10.21 9.03 26.62
C TYR A 516 -10.06 7.57 26.21
N ALA A 517 -11.16 6.99 25.72
CA ALA A 517 -11.22 5.61 25.31
C ALA A 517 -10.30 5.35 24.11
N ARG A 518 -9.39 4.38 24.22
CA ARG A 518 -8.61 3.91 23.07
C ARG A 518 -9.51 3.10 22.15
N ARG A 519 -9.45 3.41 20.86
CA ARG A 519 -10.22 2.69 19.83
C ARG A 519 -9.70 1.27 19.68
N GLN A 520 -10.52 0.28 20.06
CA GLN A 520 -10.20 -1.14 19.89
C GLN A 520 -11.45 -2.00 20.01
N LEU A 521 -11.42 -3.22 19.52
CA LEU A 521 -12.47 -4.19 19.76
C LEU A 521 -12.39 -4.72 21.19
N SER A 522 -13.56 -5.04 21.75
CA SER A 522 -13.64 -5.62 23.08
C SER A 522 -13.13 -7.07 23.10
N TYR A 523 -12.51 -7.46 24.19
CA TYR A 523 -12.06 -8.83 24.45
C TYR A 523 -12.28 -9.22 25.91
N GLN A 524 -12.11 -10.50 26.24
CA GLN A 524 -12.18 -10.99 27.61
C GLN A 524 -10.82 -11.37 28.13
N GLU A 525 -10.50 -10.93 29.33
CA GLU A 525 -9.33 -11.34 30.08
C GLU A 525 -9.77 -11.80 31.46
N ASN A 526 -9.36 -13.01 31.86
CA ASN A 526 -9.75 -13.63 33.13
C ASN A 526 -11.28 -13.60 33.40
N GLY A 527 -12.10 -13.77 32.36
CA GLY A 527 -13.54 -13.75 32.43
C GLY A 527 -14.19 -12.37 32.55
N LYS A 528 -13.41 -11.29 32.52
CA LYS A 528 -13.90 -9.89 32.49
C LYS A 528 -13.75 -9.30 31.09
N TRP A 529 -14.68 -8.44 30.71
CA TRP A 529 -14.58 -7.68 29.49
C TRP A 529 -13.59 -6.53 29.65
N ILE A 530 -12.74 -6.35 28.65
CA ILE A 530 -11.82 -5.23 28.49
C ILE A 530 -12.22 -4.48 27.22
N GLY A 531 -12.48 -3.19 27.38
CA GLY A 531 -13.03 -2.38 26.31
C GLY A 531 -14.52 -2.59 26.12
N GLY A 532 -15.19 -1.58 25.64
CA GLY A 532 -16.62 -1.55 25.56
C GLY A 532 -17.16 -0.75 24.39
N ILE A 533 -18.37 -0.24 24.59
CA ILE A 533 -19.10 0.43 23.52
C ILE A 533 -18.39 1.69 23.02
N ALA A 534 -17.76 2.48 23.90
CA ALA A 534 -17.01 3.69 23.51
C ALA A 534 -15.75 3.36 22.71
N ASN A 535 -15.06 2.26 23.01
CA ASN A 535 -13.90 1.84 22.24
C ASN A 535 -14.25 1.46 20.82
N GLU A 536 -15.35 0.76 20.64
CA GLU A 536 -15.79 0.30 19.33
C GLU A 536 -16.47 1.40 18.53
N TRP A 537 -17.42 2.08 19.13
CA TRP A 537 -18.30 3.00 18.44
C TRP A 537 -17.86 4.47 18.48
N GLY A 538 -16.96 4.83 19.38
CA GLY A 538 -16.54 6.21 19.62
C GLY A 538 -17.51 6.96 20.52
N CYS A 539 -17.46 8.28 20.46
CA CYS A 539 -18.31 9.12 21.29
C CYS A 539 -19.80 8.90 21.00
N MET A 540 -20.60 9.00 22.04
CA MET A 540 -22.06 9.07 21.98
C MET A 540 -22.49 10.56 22.03
N PRO A 541 -23.77 10.90 21.77
CA PRO A 541 -24.23 12.28 21.82
C PRO A 541 -23.97 12.95 23.17
N MET A 542 -23.32 14.11 23.14
CA MET A 542 -22.92 14.87 24.35
C MET A 542 -23.86 16.03 24.67
N SER A 543 -24.60 16.54 23.69
CA SER A 543 -25.52 17.65 23.86
C SER A 543 -26.92 17.30 23.37
N GLU A 544 -27.95 17.88 24.00
CA GLU A 544 -29.33 17.81 23.53
C GLU A 544 -29.57 18.79 22.37
N ASP A 545 -28.74 19.81 22.24
CA ASP A 545 -28.79 20.79 21.15
C ASP A 545 -28.00 20.30 19.94
N ASP A 546 -28.59 20.48 18.74
CA ASP A 546 -27.93 20.15 17.48
C ASP A 546 -26.70 21.05 17.17
N SER A 547 -26.48 22.07 17.98
CA SER A 547 -25.37 23.01 17.84
C SER A 547 -24.03 22.50 18.36
N ASP A 548 -24.04 21.42 19.16
CA ASP A 548 -22.79 20.86 19.67
C ASP A 548 -22.15 19.93 18.63
N ALA A 549 -21.08 20.41 18.05
CA ALA A 549 -20.30 19.70 17.04
C ALA A 549 -19.39 18.62 17.62
N SER A 550 -19.29 18.51 18.98
CA SER A 550 -18.31 17.66 19.62
C SER A 550 -18.54 16.15 19.38
N CYS A 551 -19.78 15.70 19.17
CA CYS A 551 -20.09 14.33 18.79
C CYS A 551 -21.34 14.24 17.90
N PRO A 552 -21.23 14.51 16.60
CA PRO A 552 -22.39 14.62 15.70
C PRO A 552 -23.05 13.28 15.38
N SER A 553 -22.37 12.17 15.63
CA SER A 553 -22.89 10.83 15.31
C SER A 553 -23.87 10.32 16.37
N TYR A 554 -24.73 9.39 15.94
CA TYR A 554 -25.65 8.64 16.82
C TYR A 554 -26.76 9.46 17.49
N ARG A 555 -27.01 10.71 17.10
CA ARG A 555 -28.07 11.57 17.66
C ARG A 555 -29.47 10.96 17.57
N SER A 556 -29.73 10.10 16.60
CA SER A 556 -31.01 9.38 16.44
C SER A 556 -31.15 8.12 17.31
N THR A 557 -30.15 7.81 18.13
CA THR A 557 -30.17 6.65 19.03
C THR A 557 -30.88 6.99 20.34
N ASP A 558 -31.01 5.97 21.21
CA ASP A 558 -31.48 6.15 22.58
C ASP A 558 -30.42 6.74 23.52
N TRP A 559 -29.17 6.82 23.03
CA TRP A 559 -28.10 7.52 23.74
C TRP A 559 -28.33 9.02 23.67
N LYS A 560 -28.26 9.68 24.83
CA LYS A 560 -28.48 11.12 24.97
C LYS A 560 -27.36 11.74 25.79
N ALA A 561 -27.28 13.05 25.76
CA ALA A 561 -26.39 13.85 26.58
C ALA A 561 -26.50 13.51 28.05
N TYR A 562 -25.52 13.92 28.82
CA TYR A 562 -25.29 13.65 30.24
C TYR A 562 -24.66 12.29 30.51
N ASP A 563 -24.03 12.20 31.68
CA ASP A 563 -23.33 11.02 32.17
C ASP A 563 -24.24 9.82 32.38
N TYR A 564 -23.62 8.66 32.34
CA TYR A 564 -24.26 7.38 32.65
C TYR A 564 -23.64 6.72 33.89
N TRP A 565 -24.48 6.19 34.75
CA TRP A 565 -24.04 5.43 35.91
C TRP A 565 -23.25 4.20 35.51
N THR A 566 -22.10 3.96 36.19
CA THR A 566 -21.42 2.67 36.19
C THR A 566 -21.71 1.91 37.47
N ASN A 567 -21.42 0.61 37.50
CA ASN A 567 -21.56 -0.22 38.68
C ASN A 567 -20.40 -0.09 39.68
N ASN A 568 -19.27 0.48 39.24
CA ASN A 568 -18.03 0.58 40.01
C ASN A 568 -18.02 1.82 40.91
N VAL A 569 -17.21 1.72 41.98
CA VAL A 569 -16.85 2.84 42.85
C VAL A 569 -15.33 2.97 42.86
N ALA A 570 -14.86 4.18 43.07
CA ALA A 570 -13.45 4.47 43.15
C ALA A 570 -12.83 3.86 44.39
N THR A 571 -11.75 3.09 44.23
CA THR A 571 -10.97 2.48 45.31
C THR A 571 -9.50 2.76 45.09
N ASN A 572 -8.72 2.84 46.16
CA ASN A 572 -7.27 3.11 46.10
C ASN A 572 -6.89 4.36 45.27
N THR A 573 -7.72 5.39 45.39
CA THR A 573 -7.52 6.62 44.62
C THR A 573 -6.33 7.44 45.15
N ALA A 574 -5.66 8.15 44.25
CA ALA A 574 -4.63 9.15 44.63
C ALA A 574 -5.24 10.33 45.44
N ARG A 575 -6.56 10.45 45.46
CA ARG A 575 -7.30 11.49 46.21
C ARG A 575 -8.22 10.81 47.24
N PRO A 576 -7.86 10.84 48.52
CA PRO A 576 -8.69 10.22 49.58
C PRO A 576 -10.15 10.67 49.61
N LYS A 577 -10.42 11.90 49.17
CA LYS A 577 -11.81 12.43 49.08
C LYS A 577 -12.66 11.77 48.01
N ASP A 578 -12.08 11.05 47.09
CA ASP A 578 -12.78 10.37 45.99
C ASP A 578 -13.03 8.89 46.31
N GLU A 579 -12.47 8.40 47.41
CA GLU A 579 -12.65 7.02 47.86
C GLU A 579 -14.12 6.70 48.10
N GLY A 580 -14.60 5.60 47.52
CA GLY A 580 -15.98 5.13 47.67
C GLY A 580 -17.01 5.88 46.83
N LYS A 581 -16.62 6.85 46.01
CA LYS A 581 -17.53 7.53 45.09
C LYS A 581 -17.79 6.72 43.82
N PRO A 582 -19.02 6.78 43.25
CA PRO A 582 -19.31 6.14 41.98
C PRO A 582 -18.48 6.70 40.82
N PHE A 583 -18.13 5.82 39.88
CA PHE A 583 -17.67 6.23 38.55
C PHE A 583 -18.85 6.50 37.63
N LEU A 584 -18.69 7.47 36.77
CA LEU A 584 -19.59 7.80 35.68
C LEU A 584 -18.89 7.59 34.35
N PHE A 585 -19.67 7.25 33.36
CA PHE A 585 -19.26 7.24 31.97
C PHE A 585 -19.80 8.47 31.27
N ASP A 586 -18.93 9.32 30.78
CA ASP A 586 -19.28 10.43 29.92
C ASP A 586 -19.43 9.92 28.46
N PRO A 587 -20.45 10.33 27.72
CA PRO A 587 -20.69 9.91 26.35
C PRO A 587 -19.53 10.16 25.37
N ASP A 588 -18.60 11.05 25.67
CA ASP A 588 -17.38 11.25 24.89
C ASP A 588 -16.33 10.15 25.07
N GLY A 589 -16.60 9.17 25.93
CA GLY A 589 -15.71 8.06 26.22
C GLY A 589 -14.87 8.24 27.49
N VAL A 590 -15.03 9.32 28.22
CA VAL A 590 -14.30 9.61 29.46
C VAL A 590 -14.94 8.89 30.64
N ILE A 591 -14.12 8.53 31.63
CA ILE A 591 -14.58 8.08 32.94
C ILE A 591 -14.34 9.15 33.98
N GLU A 592 -15.35 9.49 34.67
CA GLU A 592 -15.30 10.48 35.74
C GLU A 592 -15.65 9.90 37.10
N ILE A 593 -15.08 10.49 38.17
CA ILE A 593 -15.52 10.22 39.53
C ILE A 593 -16.56 11.28 39.90
N LEU A 594 -17.74 10.85 40.27
CA LEU A 594 -18.82 11.74 40.61
C LEU A 594 -18.42 12.69 41.76
N GLN A 595 -18.35 13.97 41.47
CA GLN A 595 -17.97 15.01 42.45
C GLN A 595 -19.18 15.66 43.11
N SER A 596 -20.31 15.73 42.38
CA SER A 596 -21.56 16.31 42.82
C SER A 596 -22.75 15.67 42.11
N ILE A 597 -23.94 15.79 42.66
CA ILE A 597 -25.20 15.28 42.07
C ILE A 597 -26.00 16.40 41.40
N LEU A 598 -25.36 17.45 40.97
CA LEU A 598 -26.02 18.65 40.40
C LEU A 598 -26.54 18.44 38.99
N TRP A 599 -25.95 17.48 38.25
CA TRP A 599 -26.28 17.20 36.86
C TRP A 599 -27.16 15.96 36.75
N PRO A 600 -28.06 15.92 35.74
CA PRO A 600 -28.85 14.72 35.46
C PRO A 600 -27.94 13.55 35.05
N ILE A 601 -28.13 12.37 35.60
CA ILE A 601 -27.35 11.17 35.27
C ILE A 601 -28.31 10.05 34.86
N ARG A 602 -28.03 9.43 33.72
CA ARG A 602 -28.82 8.39 33.08
C ARG A 602 -28.29 6.99 33.39
N ALA A 603 -28.99 5.97 32.93
CA ALA A 603 -28.49 4.60 32.91
C ALA A 603 -28.54 4.01 31.49
N ALA A 604 -27.49 3.29 31.13
CA ALA A 604 -27.51 2.31 30.07
C ALA A 604 -27.26 0.94 30.68
N CYS A 605 -28.04 -0.05 30.31
CA CYS A 605 -27.97 -1.39 30.85
C CYS A 605 -27.33 -2.36 29.86
N VAL A 606 -26.49 -3.28 30.30
CA VAL A 606 -25.79 -4.23 29.43
C VAL A 606 -26.13 -5.66 29.72
N THR A 607 -26.20 -6.50 28.71
CA THR A 607 -26.36 -7.96 28.77
C THR A 607 -25.51 -8.63 27.67
N PRO A 608 -24.99 -9.82 27.93
CA PRO A 608 -24.74 -10.50 29.18
C PRO A 608 -23.76 -9.85 30.09
#